data_62501cdec86dd664a25a0e1f0d38d151
#
_entry.id   62501cdec86dd664a25a0e1f0d38d151
#
_cell.length_a   1.000
_cell.length_b   1.000
_cell.length_c   1.000
_cell.angle_alpha   90.00
_cell.angle_beta   90.00
_cell.angle_gamma   90.00
#
_symmetry.space_group_name_H-M   'P 1'
#
loop_
_entity.id
_entity.type
_entity.pdbx_description
1 polymer ?
#
loop_
_entity_poly.entity_id
_entity_poly.type
_entity_poly.pdbx_seq_one_letter_code
_entity_poly.pdbx_strand_id
1 'polypeptide(L)'
;MKESTVVLTEFLYPGETIVFQSNKIESLKDNFFFYITDQRILLYRRRGVLFKKDRIIAERIEDIRSMRYSENGVLRRKGILHIETYSKKMDPLVGKVADIKAIWQEMQKYIRKDPPTY
;
A
#
# COMPACT_ATOMS: atom_id res chain seq x y z
N MET A 1 3.78 -16.61 -0.33
CA MET A 1 3.99 -16.12 -0.31
C MET A 1 4.46 -16.13 0.32
N LYS A 2 4.78 -16.17 0.63
CA LYS A 2 5.14 -16.33 1.04
C LYS A 2 6.33 -15.98 1.76
N GLU A 3 7.46 -16.04 1.19
CA GLU A 3 8.71 -15.60 1.75
C GLU A 3 8.65 -14.14 2.20
N SER A 4 8.09 -13.29 1.34
CA SER A 4 8.00 -11.87 1.67
C SER A 4 7.10 -11.64 2.88
N THR A 5 6.01 -12.40 2.99
CA THR A 5 5.11 -12.24 4.13
C THR A 5 5.79 -12.70 5.42
N VAL A 6 6.53 -13.82 5.34
CA VAL A 6 7.21 -14.33 6.51
C VAL A 6 8.24 -13.31 7.04
N VAL A 7 9.01 -12.72 6.12
CA VAL A 7 10.00 -11.72 6.52
C VAL A 7 9.33 -10.47 7.03
N LEU A 8 8.23 -10.06 6.40
CA LEU A 8 7.52 -8.86 6.79
C LEU A 8 7.06 -8.92 8.25
N THR A 9 6.71 -10.11 8.74
CA THR A 9 6.23 -10.21 10.13
C THR A 9 7.25 -9.71 11.14
N GLU A 10 8.53 -9.67 10.77
CA GLU A 10 9.55 -9.14 11.66
C GLU A 10 9.39 -7.64 11.89
N PHE A 11 8.65 -6.96 11.02
CA PHE A 11 8.48 -5.51 11.12
C PHE A 11 7.14 -5.11 11.69
N LEU A 12 6.31 -6.08 12.02
CA LEU A 12 4.99 -5.77 12.56
C LEU A 12 5.08 -5.45 14.05
N TYR A 13 4.17 -4.60 14.52
CA TYR A 13 4.03 -4.37 15.94
C TYR A 13 3.48 -5.62 16.61
N PRO A 14 3.75 -5.79 17.90
CA PRO A 14 3.12 -6.89 18.63
C PRO A 14 1.60 -6.80 18.49
N GLY A 15 1.00 -7.92 18.07
CA GLY A 15 -0.46 -7.97 17.91
C GLY A 15 -0.99 -7.40 16.62
N GLU A 16 -0.12 -6.84 15.78
CA GLU A 16 -0.55 -6.30 14.50
C GLU A 16 -0.82 -7.45 13.53
N THR A 17 -1.93 -7.37 12.81
CA THR A 17 -2.38 -8.45 11.92
C THR A 17 -2.50 -7.95 10.49
N ILE A 18 -1.94 -8.70 9.55
CA ILE A 18 -2.10 -8.41 8.12
C ILE A 18 -3.51 -8.83 7.71
N VAL A 19 -4.24 -7.90 7.10
CA VAL A 19 -5.61 -8.17 6.65
C VAL A 19 -5.72 -8.18 5.14
N PHE A 20 -4.70 -7.71 4.42
CA PHE A 20 -4.74 -7.69 2.96
C PHE A 20 -3.33 -7.63 2.40
N GLN A 21 -3.11 -8.34 1.31
CA GLN A 21 -1.85 -8.29 0.56
C GLN A 21 -2.17 -8.18 -0.92
N SER A 22 -1.52 -7.24 -1.60
CA SER A 22 -1.69 -7.09 -3.04
C SER A 22 -0.64 -7.88 -3.80
N ASN A 23 -0.82 -7.95 -5.11
CA ASN A 23 0.27 -8.31 -6.00
C ASN A 23 1.30 -7.19 -6.01
N LYS A 24 2.42 -7.43 -6.67
CA LYS A 24 3.45 -6.40 -6.78
C LYS A 24 2.90 -5.17 -7.49
N ILE A 25 3.19 -4.04 -6.93
CA ILE A 25 2.83 -2.74 -7.52
C ILE A 25 4.08 -1.89 -7.56
N GLU A 26 3.98 -0.76 -8.23
CA GLU A 26 5.10 0.14 -8.43
C GLU A 26 4.91 1.41 -7.61
N SER A 27 5.97 1.87 -6.97
CA SER A 27 5.98 3.16 -6.30
C SER A 27 7.44 3.59 -6.22
N LEU A 28 7.69 4.89 -6.31
CA LEU A 28 9.07 5.40 -6.25
C LEU A 28 9.96 4.73 -7.30
N LYS A 29 9.38 4.40 -8.46
CA LYS A 29 10.11 3.73 -9.56
C LYS A 29 10.67 2.38 -9.14
N ASP A 30 10.02 1.72 -8.22
CA ASP A 30 10.44 0.43 -7.70
C ASP A 30 9.22 -0.44 -7.47
N ASN A 31 9.44 -1.73 -7.30
CA ASN A 31 8.37 -2.68 -7.10
C ASN A 31 8.26 -3.06 -5.65
N PHE A 32 7.03 -3.04 -5.13
CA PHE A 32 6.75 -3.36 -3.74
C PHE A 32 5.58 -4.31 -3.65
N PHE A 33 5.53 -5.09 -2.58
CA PHE A 33 4.28 -5.70 -2.14
C PHE A 33 3.58 -4.71 -1.23
N PHE A 34 2.29 -4.62 -1.37
CA PHE A 34 1.49 -3.71 -0.57
C PHE A 34 0.66 -4.52 0.41
N TYR A 35 0.71 -4.11 1.66
CA TYR A 35 -0.03 -4.79 2.73
C TYR A 35 -0.87 -3.79 3.49
N ILE A 36 -2.02 -4.27 3.96
CA ILE A 36 -2.82 -3.53 4.91
C ILE A 36 -2.88 -4.37 6.17
N THR A 37 -2.56 -3.76 7.29
CA THR A 37 -2.73 -4.39 8.59
C THR A 37 -3.89 -3.72 9.29
N ASP A 38 -4.20 -4.17 10.49
CA ASP A 38 -5.24 -3.52 11.29
C ASP A 38 -4.78 -2.16 11.81
N GLN A 39 -3.54 -1.74 11.55
CA GLN A 39 -3.01 -0.48 12.06
C GLN A 39 -2.36 0.39 10.98
N ARG A 40 -1.76 -0.22 9.95
CA ARG A 40 -0.93 0.52 9.00
C ARG A 40 -1.12 0.01 7.59
N ILE A 41 -0.70 0.82 6.63
CA ILE A 41 -0.40 0.32 5.29
C ILE A 41 1.12 0.21 5.18
N LEU A 42 1.56 -0.82 4.47
CA LEU A 42 2.98 -1.12 4.35
C LEU A 42 3.33 -1.40 2.90
N LEU A 43 4.43 -0.80 2.46
CA LEU A 43 5.05 -1.15 1.20
C LEU A 43 6.35 -1.86 1.54
N TYR A 44 6.51 -3.07 1.06
CA TYR A 44 7.68 -3.87 1.42
C TYR A 44 8.34 -4.44 0.18
N ARG A 45 9.66 -4.36 0.16
CA ARG A 45 10.46 -5.01 -0.85
C ARG A 45 11.75 -5.50 -0.25
N ARG A 46 12.28 -6.55 -0.84
CA ARG A 46 13.58 -7.08 -0.45
C ARG A 46 14.42 -7.21 -1.70
N ARG A 47 15.64 -6.72 -1.65
CA ARG A 47 16.57 -6.75 -2.75
C ARG A 47 17.85 -7.45 -2.37
N GLY A 48 18.59 -7.87 -3.41
CA GLY A 48 19.90 -8.44 -3.23
C GLY A 48 19.90 -9.94 -3.27
N VAL A 49 21.02 -10.49 -3.66
CA VAL A 49 21.21 -11.92 -3.75
C VAL A 49 22.03 -12.40 -2.56
N LEU A 50 23.20 -11.77 -2.39
CA LEU A 50 24.10 -12.13 -1.29
C LEU A 50 23.81 -11.31 -0.05
N PHE A 51 23.61 -10.00 -0.23
CA PHE A 51 23.33 -9.11 0.88
C PHE A 51 21.93 -8.57 0.69
N LYS A 52 20.96 -9.26 1.28
CA LYS A 52 19.57 -8.88 1.14
C LYS A 52 19.26 -7.68 2.01
N LYS A 53 18.60 -6.70 1.42
CA LYS A 53 18.19 -5.49 2.12
C LYS A 53 16.70 -5.32 2.03
N ASP A 54 16.10 -5.07 3.17
CA ASP A 54 14.66 -4.82 3.24
C ASP A 54 14.41 -3.34 3.18
N ARG A 55 13.32 -2.97 2.53
CA ARG A 55 12.84 -1.60 2.53
C ARG A 55 11.37 -1.63 2.87
N ILE A 56 11.01 -0.84 3.86
CA ILE A 56 9.63 -0.72 4.29
C ILE A 56 9.24 0.73 4.32
N ILE A 57 8.07 1.01 3.76
CA ILE A 57 7.43 2.32 3.87
C ILE A 57 6.12 2.06 4.58
N ALA A 58 5.88 2.75 5.68
CA ALA A 58 4.73 2.50 6.51
C ALA A 58 4.02 3.80 6.85
N GLU A 59 2.68 3.76 6.82
CA GLU A 59 1.85 4.87 7.25
C GLU A 59 0.71 4.31 8.07
N ARG A 60 0.39 5.00 9.16
CA ARG A 60 -0.72 4.57 10.00
C ARG A 60 -2.03 4.87 9.28
N ILE A 61 -2.97 3.93 9.37
CA ILE A 61 -4.25 4.11 8.70
C ILE A 61 -4.95 5.36 9.21
N GLU A 62 -4.86 5.64 10.50
CA GLU A 62 -5.53 6.81 11.06
C GLU A 62 -4.93 8.13 10.57
N ASP A 63 -3.72 8.10 9.98
CA ASP A 63 -3.09 9.30 9.46
C ASP A 63 -3.45 9.55 7.99
N ILE A 64 -4.12 8.62 7.35
CA ILE A 64 -4.51 8.79 5.95
C ILE A 64 -5.69 9.76 5.89
N ARG A 65 -5.48 10.81 5.12
CA ARG A 65 -6.44 11.90 5.02
C ARG A 65 -7.32 11.78 3.79
N SER A 66 -6.74 11.39 2.67
CA SER A 66 -7.50 11.29 1.43
C SER A 66 -6.84 10.33 0.47
N MET A 67 -7.64 9.83 -0.45
CA MET A 67 -7.18 8.96 -1.52
C MET A 67 -7.86 9.37 -2.80
N ARG A 68 -7.14 9.20 -3.92
CA ARG A 68 -7.70 9.47 -5.23
C ARG A 68 -7.23 8.42 -6.22
N TYR A 69 -8.17 7.82 -6.93
CA TYR A 69 -7.87 6.81 -7.92
C TYR A 69 -8.01 7.41 -9.32
N SER A 70 -7.08 7.06 -10.20
CA SER A 70 -7.19 7.44 -11.60
C SER A 70 -6.59 6.34 -12.46
N GLU A 71 -6.77 6.46 -13.77
CA GLU A 71 -6.24 5.50 -14.72
C GLU A 71 -5.49 6.25 -15.81
N ASN A 72 -4.48 5.61 -16.35
CA ASN A 72 -3.64 6.20 -17.36
C ASN A 72 -3.35 5.18 -18.45
N GLY A 73 -3.09 5.66 -19.66
CA GLY A 73 -2.73 4.81 -20.77
C GLY A 73 -3.91 4.44 -21.64
N VAL A 74 -3.64 4.14 -22.91
CA VAL A 74 -4.68 3.78 -23.88
C VAL A 74 -4.68 2.28 -24.12
N LEU A 75 -3.53 1.73 -24.50
CA LEU A 75 -3.43 0.30 -24.77
C LEU A 75 -3.15 -0.51 -23.53
N ARG A 76 -2.25 -0.01 -22.70
CA ARG A 76 -1.89 -0.67 -21.43
C ARG A 76 -2.27 0.27 -20.32
N ARG A 77 -3.50 0.16 -19.90
CA ARG A 77 -4.00 1.03 -18.85
C ARG A 77 -3.42 0.61 -17.53
N LYS A 78 -3.06 1.59 -16.74
CA LYS A 78 -2.58 1.39 -15.39
C LYS A 78 -3.46 2.15 -14.43
N GLY A 79 -3.64 1.56 -13.26
CA GLY A 79 -4.31 2.25 -12.17
C GLY A 79 -3.30 3.02 -11.37
N ILE A 80 -3.72 4.14 -10.84
CA ILE A 80 -2.88 5.02 -10.04
C ILE A 80 -3.66 5.39 -8.81
N LEU A 81 -3.07 5.13 -7.64
CA LEU A 81 -3.71 5.49 -6.38
C LEU A 81 -2.85 6.51 -5.67
N HIS A 82 -3.42 7.67 -5.47
CA HIS A 82 -2.78 8.74 -4.72
C HIS A 82 -3.28 8.68 -3.29
N ILE A 83 -2.37 8.63 -2.35
CA ILE A 83 -2.68 8.59 -0.93
C ILE A 83 -2.02 9.79 -0.27
N GLU A 84 -2.79 10.50 0.51
CA GLU A 84 -2.29 11.66 1.22
C GLU A 84 -2.54 11.48 2.71
N THR A 85 -1.50 11.68 3.50
CA THR A 85 -1.64 11.70 4.95
C THR A 85 -1.73 13.15 5.41
N TYR A 86 -1.98 13.35 6.70
CA TYR A 86 -2.06 14.71 7.22
C TYR A 86 -0.75 15.46 7.11
N SER A 87 0.38 14.75 7.05
CA SER A 87 1.68 15.39 7.03
C SER A 87 2.31 15.45 5.64
N LYS A 88 1.89 14.60 4.70
CA LYS A 88 2.58 14.52 3.42
C LYS A 88 1.73 13.80 2.38
N LYS A 89 2.13 13.96 1.13
CA LYS A 89 1.60 13.17 0.04
C LYS A 89 2.53 11.99 -0.18
N MET A 90 1.97 10.80 -0.21
CA MET A 90 2.75 9.62 -0.56
C MET A 90 3.00 9.58 -2.05
N ASP A 91 4.08 8.94 -2.46
CA ASP A 91 4.28 8.68 -3.87
C ASP A 91 3.18 7.76 -4.38
N PRO A 92 2.70 7.99 -5.60
CA PRO A 92 1.57 7.21 -6.11
C PRO A 92 1.89 5.72 -6.20
N LEU A 93 0.87 4.91 -5.98
CA LEU A 93 0.93 3.48 -6.20
C LEU A 93 0.43 3.23 -7.62
N VAL A 94 1.22 2.53 -8.41
CA VAL A 94 0.90 2.32 -9.82
C VAL A 94 0.95 0.83 -10.11
N GLY A 95 0.01 0.35 -10.89
CA GLY A 95 0.00 -1.06 -11.26
C GLY A 95 -1.16 -1.39 -12.17
N LYS A 96 -1.40 -2.69 -12.34
CA LYS A 96 -2.53 -3.12 -13.13
C LYS A 96 -3.81 -2.55 -12.53
N VAL A 97 -4.74 -2.19 -13.41
CA VAL A 97 -6.00 -1.59 -12.95
C VAL A 97 -6.66 -2.46 -11.88
N ALA A 98 -6.73 -3.77 -12.12
CA ALA A 98 -7.39 -4.66 -11.17
C ALA A 98 -6.69 -4.67 -9.81
N ASP A 99 -5.36 -4.63 -9.82
CA ASP A 99 -4.60 -4.66 -8.58
C ASP A 99 -4.79 -3.38 -7.78
N ILE A 100 -4.74 -2.25 -8.45
CA ILE A 100 -4.87 -0.96 -7.77
C ILE A 100 -6.31 -0.75 -7.29
N LYS A 101 -7.29 -1.19 -8.08
CA LYS A 101 -8.68 -1.12 -7.64
C LYS A 101 -8.93 -1.98 -6.41
N ALA A 102 -8.26 -3.16 -6.36
CA ALA A 102 -8.41 -4.02 -5.19
C ALA A 102 -7.88 -3.34 -3.94
N ILE A 103 -6.74 -2.64 -4.06
CA ILE A 103 -6.19 -1.88 -2.95
C ILE A 103 -7.16 -0.77 -2.55
N TRP A 104 -7.66 -0.03 -3.54
CA TRP A 104 -8.61 1.05 -3.28
C TRP A 104 -9.84 0.55 -2.52
N GLN A 105 -10.42 -0.57 -3.00
CA GLN A 105 -11.63 -1.10 -2.37
C GLN A 105 -11.35 -1.60 -0.97
N GLU A 106 -10.20 -2.26 -0.78
CA GLU A 106 -9.89 -2.78 0.54
C GLU A 106 -9.64 -1.64 1.52
N MET A 107 -8.94 -0.60 1.09
CA MET A 107 -8.66 0.52 1.98
C MET A 107 -9.91 1.27 2.40
N GLN A 108 -10.95 1.26 1.54
CA GLN A 108 -12.21 1.89 1.90
C GLN A 108 -12.82 1.29 3.17
N LYS A 109 -12.50 0.04 3.46
CA LYS A 109 -13.05 -0.61 4.65
C LYS A 109 -12.41 -0.13 5.93
N TYR A 110 -11.17 0.33 5.86
CA TYR A 110 -10.40 0.64 7.06
C TYR A 110 -10.18 2.11 7.28
N ILE A 111 -10.34 2.92 6.25
CA ILE A 111 -10.16 4.34 6.39
C ILE A 111 -11.43 4.92 6.99
N ARG A 112 -11.23 5.63 8.08
CA ARG A 112 -12.35 6.24 8.77
C ARG A 112 -12.93 7.35 7.90
N LYS A 113 -14.24 7.31 7.73
CA LYS A 113 -14.94 8.38 7.04
C LYS A 113 -15.58 9.25 8.09
N ASP A 114 -15.25 10.52 8.05
CA ASP A 114 -15.93 11.45 8.91
C ASP A 114 -17.37 11.58 8.44
N PRO A 115 -18.32 11.64 9.37
CA PRO A 115 -19.70 11.86 8.96
C PRO A 115 -19.82 13.21 8.28
N PRO A 116 -20.74 13.34 7.33
CA PRO A 116 -20.94 14.64 6.69
C PRO A 116 -21.26 15.70 7.73
N THR A 117 -20.71 16.86 7.52
CA THR A 117 -20.96 17.99 8.41
C THR A 117 -21.99 18.88 7.74
N TYR A 118 -23.11 19.00 8.32
CA TYR A 118 -24.17 19.85 7.78
C TYR A 118 -24.55 20.91 8.79
#